data_9b2e330a61526029cec45ddf461e5f84
#
_entry.id   9b2e330a61526029cec45ddf461e5f84
#
_cell.length_a   1.000
_cell.length_b   1.000
_cell.length_c   1.000
_cell.angle_alpha   90.00
_cell.angle_beta   90.00
_cell.angle_gamma   90.00
#
_symmetry.space_group_name_H-M   'P 1'
#
loop_
_entity.id
_entity.type
_entity.pdbx_description
1 polymer ?
#
loop_
_entity_poly.entity_id
_entity_poly.type
_entity_poly.pdbx_seq_one_letter_code
_entity_poly.pdbx_strand_id
1 'polypeptide(L)'
;ITLNGLDELKKELVLLKEKKRPEIVAAIAEARSHGDLKENAEYHAAKEEQSHNESRITEINDIIARANVIDVTKLTNEGKIIFGSTVFLENLDSGEKINYKIVGKDEADLKKKLIYFRSPIGKGLIGKNKDDLVEIDTPAGTKNFEIKDVKYI
;
A
#
# COMPACT_ATOMS: atom_id res chain seq x y z
N ILE A 1 5.84 -8.33 -1.11
CA ILE A 1 4.80 -7.62 -1.86
C ILE A 1 3.80 -8.60 -2.46
N THR A 2 2.52 -8.24 -2.47
CA THR A 2 1.48 -9.04 -3.10
C THR A 2 1.46 -8.82 -4.62
N LEU A 3 0.85 -9.76 -5.36
CA LEU A 3 0.69 -9.60 -6.81
C LEU A 3 -0.13 -8.34 -7.15
N ASN A 4 -1.20 -8.06 -6.40
CA ASN A 4 -1.99 -6.86 -6.59
C ASN A 4 -1.19 -5.58 -6.33
N GLY A 5 -0.36 -5.57 -5.29
CA GLY A 5 0.52 -4.44 -4.98
C GLY A 5 1.51 -4.17 -6.10
N LEU A 6 2.10 -5.22 -6.66
CA LEU A 6 2.98 -5.09 -7.81
C LEU A 6 2.25 -4.49 -9.03
N ASP A 7 1.05 -4.99 -9.33
CA ASP A 7 0.25 -4.49 -10.44
C ASP A 7 -0.13 -3.02 -10.25
N GLU A 8 -0.50 -2.61 -9.04
CA GLU A 8 -0.80 -1.20 -8.73
C GLU A 8 0.42 -0.30 -8.90
N LEU A 9 1.60 -0.74 -8.47
CA LEU A 9 2.85 0.01 -8.68
C LEU A 9 3.18 0.15 -10.15
N LYS A 10 2.99 -0.90 -10.95
CA LYS A 10 3.22 -0.84 -12.40
C LYS A 10 2.26 0.14 -13.08
N LYS A 11 1.00 0.16 -12.68
CA LYS A 11 0.01 1.12 -13.18
C LYS A 11 0.36 2.55 -12.82
N GLU A 12 0.77 2.79 -11.57
CA GLU A 12 1.23 4.10 -11.12
C GLU A 12 2.43 4.56 -11.94
N LEU A 13 3.40 3.67 -12.17
CA LEU A 13 4.60 3.97 -12.95
C LEU A 13 4.26 4.43 -14.37
N VAL A 14 3.34 3.73 -15.04
CA VAL A 14 2.87 4.09 -16.39
C VAL A 14 2.23 5.48 -16.36
N LEU A 15 1.38 5.74 -15.38
CA LEU A 15 0.72 7.03 -15.23
C LEU A 15 1.72 8.18 -15.04
N LEU A 16 2.73 7.98 -14.19
CA LEU A 16 3.75 8.99 -13.91
C LEU A 16 4.64 9.27 -15.13
N LYS A 17 4.96 8.25 -15.93
CA LYS A 17 5.80 8.40 -17.12
C LYS A 17 5.06 8.91 -18.34
N GLU A 18 3.86 8.41 -18.60
CA GLU A 18 3.15 8.67 -19.85
C GLU A 18 2.18 9.82 -19.78
N LYS A 19 1.66 10.15 -18.60
CA LYS A 19 0.72 11.24 -18.40
C LYS A 19 1.31 12.40 -17.60
N LYS A 20 1.77 12.12 -16.39
CA LYS A 20 2.24 13.14 -15.45
C LYS A 20 3.49 13.87 -15.96
N ARG A 21 4.48 13.13 -16.44
CA ARG A 21 5.74 13.69 -16.93
C ARG A 21 5.52 14.67 -18.11
N PRO A 22 4.75 14.32 -19.15
CA PRO A 22 4.45 15.26 -20.24
C PRO A 22 3.70 16.50 -19.78
N GLU A 23 2.75 16.37 -18.87
CA GLU A 23 2.00 17.49 -18.31
C GLU A 23 2.92 18.47 -17.58
N ILE A 24 3.87 17.95 -16.80
CA ILE A 24 4.85 18.77 -16.08
C ILE A 24 5.79 19.47 -17.05
N VAL A 25 6.28 18.77 -18.06
CA VAL A 25 7.13 19.38 -19.10
C VAL A 25 6.40 20.54 -19.79
N ALA A 26 5.13 20.36 -20.11
CA ALA A 26 4.31 21.42 -20.71
C ALA A 26 4.11 22.60 -19.73
N ALA A 27 3.90 22.32 -18.44
CA ALA A 27 3.75 23.36 -17.43
C ALA A 27 5.05 24.17 -17.23
N ILE A 28 6.21 23.52 -17.29
CA ILE A 28 7.50 24.20 -17.23
C ILE A 28 7.69 25.12 -18.44
N ALA A 29 7.39 24.62 -19.63
CA ALA A 29 7.51 25.41 -20.87
C ALA A 29 6.60 26.63 -20.84
N GLU A 30 5.36 26.48 -20.39
CA GLU A 30 4.42 27.58 -20.25
C GLU A 30 4.91 28.60 -19.21
N ALA A 31 5.35 28.16 -18.04
CA ALA A 31 5.85 29.04 -17.00
C ALA A 31 7.08 29.85 -17.45
N ARG A 32 7.98 29.24 -18.24
CA ARG A 32 9.13 29.93 -18.80
C ARG A 32 8.75 31.05 -19.75
N SER A 33 7.63 30.93 -20.44
CA SER A 33 7.14 31.94 -21.36
C SER A 33 6.70 33.23 -20.64
N HIS A 34 6.47 33.21 -19.35
CA HIS A 34 6.00 34.34 -18.55
C HIS A 34 7.11 35.26 -18.03
N GLY A 35 8.39 35.00 -18.35
CA GLY A 35 9.49 35.93 -18.08
C GLY A 35 10.55 35.42 -17.13
N ASP A 36 10.94 36.22 -16.11
CA ASP A 36 12.06 35.99 -15.23
C ASP A 36 11.93 34.67 -14.46
N LEU A 37 12.93 33.78 -14.62
CA LEU A 37 12.95 32.47 -13.96
C LEU A 37 13.20 32.54 -12.46
N LYS A 38 13.94 33.54 -11.97
CA LYS A 38 14.28 33.66 -10.55
C LYS A 38 13.08 34.00 -9.68
N GLU A 39 12.16 34.82 -10.17
CA GLU A 39 11.00 35.29 -9.44
C GLU A 39 9.69 34.64 -9.93
N ASN A 40 9.79 33.67 -10.83
CA ASN A 40 8.64 33.00 -11.42
C ASN A 40 8.19 31.85 -10.52
N ALA A 41 7.19 32.10 -9.69
CA ALA A 41 6.64 31.12 -8.76
C ALA A 41 6.06 29.90 -9.47
N GLU A 42 5.44 30.08 -10.64
CA GLU A 42 4.89 28.98 -11.44
C GLU A 42 5.98 28.06 -11.98
N TYR A 43 7.09 28.64 -12.43
CA TYR A 43 8.26 27.90 -12.87
C TYR A 43 8.86 27.07 -11.74
N HIS A 44 9.07 27.65 -10.57
CA HIS A 44 9.63 26.96 -9.41
C HIS A 44 8.70 25.85 -8.91
N ALA A 45 7.40 26.09 -8.88
CA ALA A 45 6.41 25.07 -8.50
C ALA A 45 6.42 23.87 -9.48
N ALA A 46 6.49 24.15 -10.78
CA ALA A 46 6.55 23.10 -11.82
C ALA A 46 7.85 22.29 -11.74
N LYS A 47 8.99 22.94 -11.45
CA LYS A 47 10.27 22.27 -11.27
C LYS A 47 10.28 21.40 -10.01
N GLU A 48 9.66 21.85 -8.93
CA GLU A 48 9.50 21.06 -7.72
C GLU A 48 8.62 19.84 -7.97
N GLU A 49 7.52 20.00 -8.65
CA GLU A 49 6.64 18.90 -9.05
C GLU A 49 7.38 17.88 -9.94
N GLN A 50 8.22 18.35 -10.86
CA GLN A 50 9.06 17.49 -11.68
C GLN A 50 9.99 16.63 -10.80
N SER A 51 10.65 17.27 -9.83
CA SER A 51 11.55 16.58 -8.91
C SER A 51 10.82 15.48 -8.12
N HIS A 52 9.64 15.78 -7.59
CA HIS A 52 8.83 14.82 -6.86
C HIS A 52 8.38 13.66 -7.76
N ASN A 53 7.98 13.95 -8.98
CA ASN A 53 7.55 12.93 -9.94
C ASN A 53 8.69 11.99 -10.32
N GLU A 54 9.87 12.53 -10.64
CA GLU A 54 11.05 11.73 -10.99
C GLU A 54 11.54 10.91 -9.80
N SER A 55 11.49 11.46 -8.58
CA SER A 55 11.83 10.74 -7.37
C SER A 55 10.88 9.56 -7.12
N ARG A 56 9.59 9.74 -7.34
CA ARG A 56 8.60 8.67 -7.19
C ARG A 56 8.80 7.58 -8.25
N ILE A 57 9.10 7.95 -9.48
CA ILE A 57 9.42 6.99 -10.56
C ILE A 57 10.63 6.13 -10.17
N THR A 58 11.68 6.76 -9.66
CA THR A 58 12.89 6.05 -9.21
C THR A 58 12.58 5.12 -8.05
N GLU A 59 11.80 5.57 -7.08
CA GLU A 59 11.36 4.76 -5.94
C GLU A 59 10.57 3.53 -6.39
N ILE A 60 9.61 3.71 -7.28
CA ILE A 60 8.80 2.59 -7.81
C ILE A 60 9.67 1.59 -8.57
N ASN A 61 10.55 2.06 -9.43
CA ASN A 61 11.47 1.18 -10.15
C ASN A 61 12.34 0.37 -9.20
N ASP A 62 12.81 0.98 -8.12
CA ASP A 62 13.62 0.33 -7.10
C ASP A 62 12.81 -0.74 -6.34
N ILE A 63 11.57 -0.41 -5.94
CA ILE A 63 10.66 -1.36 -5.29
C ILE A 63 10.41 -2.57 -6.20
N ILE A 64 10.08 -2.34 -7.47
CA ILE A 64 9.83 -3.41 -8.44
C ILE A 64 11.07 -4.28 -8.64
N ALA A 65 12.25 -3.68 -8.75
CA ALA A 65 13.50 -4.42 -8.94
C ALA A 65 13.87 -5.33 -7.78
N ARG A 66 13.48 -4.95 -6.56
CA ARG A 66 13.77 -5.72 -5.33
C ARG A 66 12.60 -6.57 -4.86
N ALA A 67 11.46 -6.50 -5.54
CA ALA A 67 10.24 -7.14 -5.07
C ALA A 67 10.36 -8.66 -5.02
N ASN A 68 9.95 -9.22 -3.88
CA ASN A 68 9.65 -10.64 -3.75
C ASN A 68 8.13 -10.79 -3.79
N VAL A 69 7.61 -11.25 -4.93
CA VAL A 69 6.17 -11.28 -5.19
C VAL A 69 5.58 -12.58 -4.68
N ILE A 70 4.53 -12.46 -3.86
CA ILE A 70 3.80 -13.59 -3.31
C ILE A 70 2.37 -13.58 -3.86
N ASP A 71 2.00 -14.65 -4.55
CA ASP A 71 0.65 -14.88 -5.05
C ASP A 71 -0.02 -15.97 -4.20
N VAL A 72 -0.84 -15.53 -3.22
CA VAL A 72 -1.51 -16.47 -2.31
C VAL A 72 -2.57 -17.31 -2.98
N THR A 73 -3.08 -16.87 -4.13
CA THR A 73 -4.10 -17.64 -4.86
C THR A 73 -3.57 -18.99 -5.36
N LYS A 74 -2.25 -19.14 -5.45
CA LYS A 74 -1.57 -20.37 -5.85
C LYS A 74 -1.28 -21.32 -4.70
N LEU A 75 -1.54 -20.90 -3.47
CA LEU A 75 -1.26 -21.68 -2.27
C LEU A 75 -2.52 -22.37 -1.77
N THR A 76 -2.33 -23.55 -1.17
CA THR A 76 -3.43 -24.28 -0.53
C THR A 76 -3.83 -23.59 0.77
N ASN A 77 -5.12 -23.25 0.89
CA ASN A 77 -5.67 -22.60 2.07
C ASN A 77 -6.16 -23.63 3.09
N GLU A 78 -5.45 -23.80 4.18
CA GLU A 78 -5.83 -24.65 5.31
C GLU A 78 -6.34 -23.86 6.52
N GLY A 79 -6.65 -22.56 6.31
CA GLY A 79 -7.16 -21.67 7.33
C GLY A 79 -6.08 -20.90 8.09
N LYS A 80 -4.81 -21.06 7.72
CA LYS A 80 -3.69 -20.35 8.36
C LYS A 80 -3.51 -18.96 7.75
N ILE A 81 -3.32 -17.97 8.62
CA ILE A 81 -3.02 -16.60 8.21
C ILE A 81 -1.55 -16.49 7.82
N ILE A 82 -1.33 -16.11 6.57
CA ILE A 82 0.00 -15.87 6.00
C ILE A 82 0.07 -14.48 5.37
N PHE A 83 1.27 -14.06 4.98
CA PHE A 83 1.42 -12.84 4.18
C PHE A 83 0.56 -12.92 2.92
N GLY A 84 -0.18 -11.84 2.65
CA GLY A 84 -1.06 -11.75 1.48
C GLY A 84 -2.46 -12.30 1.67
N SER A 85 -2.74 -12.98 2.77
CA SER A 85 -4.09 -13.49 3.05
C SER A 85 -5.04 -12.37 3.49
N THR A 86 -6.34 -12.59 3.25
CA THR A 86 -7.41 -11.71 3.71
C THR A 86 -8.10 -12.35 4.90
N VAL A 87 -8.14 -11.64 6.02
CA VAL A 87 -8.62 -12.13 7.31
C VAL A 87 -9.90 -11.43 7.68
N PHE A 88 -10.93 -12.21 7.99
CA PHE A 88 -12.23 -11.73 8.45
C PHE A 88 -12.31 -11.87 9.96
N LEU A 89 -12.46 -10.75 10.65
CA LEU A 89 -12.41 -10.66 12.11
C LEU A 89 -13.73 -10.17 12.68
N GLU A 90 -14.03 -10.59 13.92
CA GLU A 90 -15.05 -10.00 14.74
C GLU A 90 -14.42 -9.51 16.03
N ASN A 91 -14.60 -8.22 16.35
CA ASN A 91 -14.19 -7.67 17.63
C ASN A 91 -15.15 -8.19 18.71
N LEU A 92 -14.61 -8.97 19.65
CA LEU A 92 -15.43 -9.59 20.70
C LEU A 92 -15.99 -8.59 21.70
N ASP A 93 -15.36 -7.43 21.84
CA ASP A 93 -15.81 -6.40 22.79
C ASP A 93 -16.94 -5.54 22.21
N SER A 94 -16.90 -5.24 20.91
CA SER A 94 -17.87 -4.37 20.22
C SER A 94 -18.84 -5.09 19.29
N GLY A 95 -18.54 -6.32 18.91
CA GLY A 95 -19.29 -7.07 17.90
C GLY A 95 -19.05 -6.58 16.46
N GLU A 96 -18.16 -5.63 16.26
CA GLU A 96 -17.83 -5.10 14.94
C GLU A 96 -17.14 -6.16 14.10
N LYS A 97 -17.57 -6.30 12.84
CA LYS A 97 -16.94 -7.17 11.84
C LYS A 97 -16.06 -6.34 10.94
N ILE A 98 -14.82 -6.77 10.77
CA ILE A 98 -13.84 -6.09 9.95
C ILE A 98 -13.00 -7.10 9.20
N ASN A 99 -12.51 -6.71 8.02
CA ASN A 99 -11.57 -7.54 7.29
C ASN A 99 -10.30 -6.75 6.95
N TYR A 100 -9.18 -7.47 6.93
CA TYR A 100 -7.89 -6.92 6.55
C TYR A 100 -7.18 -7.87 5.61
N LYS A 101 -6.48 -7.30 4.62
CA LYS A 101 -5.47 -8.04 3.85
C LYS A 101 -4.10 -7.69 4.39
N ILE A 102 -3.28 -8.69 4.65
CA ILE A 102 -1.93 -8.52 5.20
C ILE A 102 -0.94 -8.33 4.06
N VAL A 103 -0.32 -7.17 4.01
CA VAL A 103 0.52 -6.73 2.88
C VAL A 103 1.87 -6.21 3.33
N GLY A 104 2.72 -5.86 2.36
CA GLY A 104 4.02 -5.25 2.62
C GLY A 104 3.92 -3.76 2.91
N LYS A 105 5.04 -3.18 3.32
CA LYS A 105 5.15 -1.76 3.70
C LYS A 105 4.65 -0.81 2.61
N ASP A 106 5.04 -1.08 1.36
CA ASP A 106 4.75 -0.19 0.23
C ASP A 106 3.30 -0.28 -0.26
N GLU A 107 2.58 -1.29 0.17
CA GLU A 107 1.18 -1.54 -0.21
C GLU A 107 0.19 -1.11 0.87
N ALA A 108 0.65 -0.93 2.11
CA ALA A 108 -0.21 -0.70 3.26
C ALA A 108 -1.04 0.58 3.11
N ASP A 109 -2.36 0.45 3.31
CA ASP A 109 -3.31 1.55 3.26
C ASP A 109 -4.53 1.18 4.10
N LEU A 110 -4.67 1.78 5.27
CA LEU A 110 -5.76 1.51 6.19
C LEU A 110 -7.14 1.82 5.60
N LYS A 111 -7.24 2.80 4.72
CA LYS A 111 -8.49 3.14 4.05
C LYS A 111 -8.98 2.01 3.15
N LYS A 112 -8.05 1.27 2.56
CA LYS A 112 -8.33 0.11 1.70
C LYS A 112 -8.34 -1.21 2.47
N LYS A 113 -8.19 -1.17 3.80
CA LYS A 113 -8.10 -2.35 4.66
C LYS A 113 -6.87 -3.22 4.36
N LEU A 114 -5.79 -2.58 3.91
CA LEU A 114 -4.49 -3.21 3.67
C LEU A 114 -3.58 -2.87 4.84
N ILE A 115 -3.25 -3.85 5.66
CA ILE A 115 -2.40 -3.65 6.84
C ILE A 115 -1.00 -4.20 6.63
N TYR A 116 -0.02 -3.47 7.16
CA TYR A 116 1.37 -3.89 7.12
C TYR A 116 1.55 -5.15 7.99
N PHE A 117 2.22 -6.16 7.45
CA PHE A 117 2.41 -7.44 8.15
C PHE A 117 3.19 -7.31 9.47
N ARG A 118 4.00 -6.27 9.64
CA ARG A 118 4.72 -5.97 10.88
C ARG A 118 4.00 -4.97 11.79
N SER A 119 2.80 -4.54 11.44
CA SER A 119 1.97 -3.74 12.34
C SER A 119 1.51 -4.58 13.55
N PRO A 120 1.08 -3.96 14.66
CA PRO A 120 0.60 -4.73 15.81
C PRO A 120 -0.48 -5.76 15.45
N ILE A 121 -1.45 -5.37 14.64
CA ILE A 121 -2.51 -6.29 14.20
C ILE A 121 -1.96 -7.35 13.25
N GLY A 122 -1.12 -6.97 12.30
CA GLY A 122 -0.50 -7.92 11.36
C GLY A 122 0.34 -8.97 12.09
N LYS A 123 1.19 -8.56 13.01
CA LYS A 123 2.00 -9.48 13.82
C LYS A 123 1.16 -10.40 14.69
N GLY A 124 0.07 -9.88 15.25
CA GLY A 124 -0.82 -10.64 16.11
C GLY A 124 -1.64 -11.68 15.36
N LEU A 125 -1.86 -11.47 14.06
CA LEU A 125 -2.67 -12.37 13.23
C LEU A 125 -1.84 -13.43 12.50
N ILE A 126 -0.66 -13.08 11.98
CA ILE A 126 0.16 -14.03 11.20
C ILE A 126 0.47 -15.27 12.02
N GLY A 127 0.27 -16.44 11.40
CA GLY A 127 0.48 -17.74 12.02
C GLY A 127 -0.73 -18.27 12.79
N LYS A 128 -1.75 -17.45 13.00
CA LYS A 128 -3.02 -17.88 13.62
C LYS A 128 -3.89 -18.57 12.56
N ASN A 129 -4.92 -19.24 13.04
CA ASN A 129 -5.81 -20.02 12.18
C ASN A 129 -7.25 -19.55 12.29
N LYS A 130 -8.05 -19.91 11.28
CA LYS A 130 -9.50 -19.74 11.34
C LYS A 130 -10.05 -20.32 12.63
N ASP A 131 -11.01 -19.63 13.22
CA ASP A 131 -11.70 -19.93 14.49
C ASP A 131 -10.86 -19.67 15.74
N ASP A 132 -9.61 -19.22 15.62
CA ASP A 132 -8.80 -18.83 16.77
C ASP A 132 -9.33 -17.54 17.40
N LEU A 133 -9.17 -17.44 18.72
CA LEU A 133 -9.36 -16.22 19.49
C LEU A 133 -7.98 -15.58 19.72
N VAL A 134 -7.86 -14.30 19.40
CA VAL A 134 -6.59 -13.58 19.52
C VAL A 134 -6.76 -12.30 20.35
N GLU A 135 -5.76 -12.03 21.18
CA GLU A 135 -5.63 -10.79 21.93
C GLU A 135 -4.46 -10.01 21.35
N ILE A 136 -4.71 -8.79 20.91
CA ILE A 136 -3.72 -7.96 20.22
C ILE A 136 -3.56 -6.64 20.97
N ASP A 137 -2.34 -6.34 21.39
CA ASP A 137 -1.99 -5.05 21.97
C ASP A 137 -1.75 -4.03 20.87
N THR A 138 -2.54 -2.95 20.87
CA THR A 138 -2.41 -1.85 19.94
C THR A 138 -2.15 -0.55 20.69
N PRO A 139 -1.69 0.52 20.03
CA PRO A 139 -1.56 1.83 20.67
C PRO A 139 -2.87 2.37 21.23
N ALA A 140 -4.00 1.95 20.68
CA ALA A 140 -5.33 2.31 21.17
C ALA A 140 -5.85 1.39 22.30
N GLY A 141 -5.04 0.45 22.78
CA GLY A 141 -5.37 -0.51 23.81
C GLY A 141 -5.40 -1.96 23.30
N THR A 142 -5.71 -2.89 24.21
CA THR A 142 -5.82 -4.30 23.89
C THR A 142 -7.16 -4.58 23.19
N LYS A 143 -7.11 -5.30 22.08
CA LYS A 143 -8.28 -5.73 21.32
C LYS A 143 -8.37 -7.23 21.25
N ASN A 144 -9.58 -7.75 21.41
CA ASN A 144 -9.88 -9.18 21.35
C ASN A 144 -10.69 -9.48 20.09
N PHE A 145 -10.18 -10.38 19.26
CA PHE A 145 -10.82 -10.76 18.01
C PHE A 145 -11.03 -12.27 17.93
N GLU A 146 -12.09 -12.65 17.23
CA GLU A 146 -12.25 -14.00 16.71
C GLU A 146 -11.95 -13.99 15.22
N ILE A 147 -11.15 -14.95 14.76
CA ILE A 147 -10.85 -15.11 13.34
C ILE A 147 -11.97 -15.92 12.70
N LYS A 148 -12.86 -15.23 12.00
CA LYS A 148 -14.06 -15.85 11.40
C LYS A 148 -13.75 -16.59 10.11
N ASP A 149 -12.86 -16.07 9.29
CA ASP A 149 -12.47 -16.69 8.03
C ASP A 149 -11.10 -16.19 7.58
N VAL A 150 -10.43 -16.99 6.78
CA VAL A 150 -9.15 -16.68 6.15
C VAL A 150 -9.25 -17.05 4.68
N LYS A 151 -9.09 -16.08 3.80
CA LYS A 151 -9.14 -16.30 2.35
C LYS A 151 -7.81 -15.94 1.69
N TYR A 152 -7.42 -16.76 0.75
CA TYR A 152 -6.24 -16.53 -0.09
C TYR A 152 -6.69 -15.94 -1.43
N ILE A 153 -7.04 -14.64 -1.40
CA ILE A 153 -7.57 -13.89 -2.54
C ILE A 153 -6.77 -12.64 -2.86
#